data_63f8d78e3c5cfdbddc46336491c9d616
#
_entry.id   63f8d78e3c5cfdbddc46336491c9d616
#
_cell.length_a   1.000
_cell.length_b   1.000
_cell.length_c   1.000
_cell.angle_alpha   90.00
_cell.angle_beta   90.00
_cell.angle_gamma   90.00
#
_symmetry.space_group_name_H-M   'P 1'
#
loop_
_entity.id
_entity.type
_entity.pdbx_description
1 polymer ?
#
loop_
_entity_poly.entity_id
_entity_poly.type
_entity_poly.pdbx_seq_one_letter_code
_entity_poly.pdbx_strand_id
1 'polypeptide(L)'
;MDDRATTSRVSVLSYGLMVLGLAVLLVSTGPGADDRQGAVESSWIRAAAADDDPPPSGKDGQETDEPILGKDFPFEGPSERWPPRDRTPFPGRYADARHQAGNSRQADEAVGRALRWLAAHQSPDGRWEAGGFHHWCDGKPSRDEQPIDGQGKPLYDVGVTGLALAAYLGAGYTNRGDHDFAKTVGRGLKYLKDVQDPEGCFGPRSTQQYAYNHAAASLAMVEAYGMTGSPIFKGTAQRAVTFITQARNPYFAWRYGIKPGDNDTSITGWMGSVAMSARTINAAAIESGKPAPLVFEDTPIVDGIRNWLDKATDMETGRVGYLQRGTGPARPAGLVDRFPPERSESMTAVGVLLRIYGREHPAKSEIIQKGVKLCLDHLPVWNVIDGSIDMAYWHFATEALHQVGGEAWATWNDALQKALVDTQRRDTDACRFLGSWDPVGPWGPDGGRVYSTAMMALCLEAPYRYERVWAGD
;
A
#
# COMPACT_ATOMS: atom_id res chain seq x y z
N MET A 1 25.16 -17.11 72.63
CA MET A 1 23.94 -17.91 72.53
C MET A 1 23.38 -17.62 71.18
N ASP A 2 23.86 -18.32 70.16
CA ASP A 2 23.31 -19.51 69.49
C ASP A 2 21.87 -19.25 68.99
N ASP A 3 21.47 -19.44 67.80
CA ASP A 3 21.95 -20.37 66.78
C ASP A 3 21.26 -20.08 65.41
N ARG A 4 22.03 -20.30 64.38
CA ARG A 4 21.70 -20.96 63.11
C ARG A 4 20.81 -20.32 62.05
N ALA A 5 21.54 -20.05 61.03
CA ALA A 5 21.25 -20.05 59.60
C ALA A 5 20.41 -21.23 59.10
N THR A 6 19.57 -20.95 58.09
CA THR A 6 19.33 -21.92 57.01
C THR A 6 19.17 -21.20 55.68
N THR A 7 20.17 -21.33 54.86
CA THR A 7 20.19 -21.06 53.42
C THR A 7 19.33 -22.10 52.68
N SER A 8 18.42 -21.64 51.87
CA SER A 8 17.82 -22.50 50.84
C SER A 8 18.18 -21.95 49.46
N ARG A 9 19.11 -22.65 48.84
CA ARG A 9 19.43 -22.54 47.39
C ARG A 9 18.29 -23.21 46.63
N VAL A 10 17.68 -22.51 45.67
CA VAL A 10 16.88 -23.16 44.65
C VAL A 10 17.58 -22.95 43.31
N SER A 11 17.84 -24.09 42.70
CA SER A 11 18.60 -24.32 41.51
C SER A 11 17.98 -23.70 40.25
N VAL A 12 18.85 -23.12 39.41
CA VAL A 12 18.65 -22.86 38.01
C VAL A 12 18.56 -24.20 37.28
N LEU A 13 17.47 -24.49 36.63
CA LEU A 13 17.35 -25.60 35.69
C LEU A 13 17.18 -24.98 34.26
N SER A 14 18.26 -25.14 33.54
CA SER A 14 18.37 -24.98 32.10
C SER A 14 17.41 -25.93 31.39
N TYR A 15 16.65 -25.42 30.42
CA TYR A 15 16.10 -26.24 29.35
C TYR A 15 16.74 -25.80 28.03
N GLY A 16 17.73 -26.61 27.65
CA GLY A 16 18.31 -26.62 26.33
C GLY A 16 17.61 -27.64 25.44
N LEU A 17 17.60 -27.35 24.20
CA LEU A 17 17.55 -28.18 23.00
C LEU A 17 16.61 -29.41 22.96
N MET A 18 15.70 -29.38 22.02
CA MET A 18 15.40 -30.54 21.18
C MET A 18 15.14 -30.11 19.75
N VAL A 19 16.12 -30.40 18.91
CA VAL A 19 16.07 -30.36 17.44
C VAL A 19 16.29 -31.79 16.98
N LEU A 20 15.62 -32.16 15.87
CA LEU A 20 15.79 -33.34 15.00
C LEU A 20 15.02 -34.61 15.38
N GLY A 21 13.98 -34.86 14.62
CA GLY A 21 13.42 -36.18 14.33
C GLY A 21 13.28 -36.39 12.85
N LEU A 22 14.29 -36.98 12.24
CA LEU A 22 14.29 -37.49 10.87
C LEU A 22 13.41 -38.75 10.84
N ALA A 23 12.34 -38.80 10.05
CA ALA A 23 11.60 -40.01 9.77
C ALA A 23 12.09 -40.60 8.43
N VAL A 24 12.75 -41.75 8.53
CA VAL A 24 13.10 -42.61 7.41
C VAL A 24 11.91 -43.50 7.10
N LEU A 25 11.44 -43.46 5.87
CA LEU A 25 10.46 -44.40 5.32
C LEU A 25 11.16 -45.72 4.97
N LEU A 26 10.72 -46.82 5.57
CA LEU A 26 11.01 -48.18 5.08
C LEU A 26 9.84 -48.68 4.25
N VAL A 27 10.17 -49.04 3.02
CA VAL A 27 9.31 -49.71 2.06
C VAL A 27 9.23 -51.19 2.41
N SER A 28 8.03 -51.75 2.49
CA SER A 28 7.81 -53.21 2.45
C SER A 28 6.91 -53.54 1.27
N THR A 29 7.42 -54.46 0.44
CA THR A 29 6.85 -54.99 -0.81
C THR A 29 5.93 -56.20 -0.54
N GLY A 30 4.86 -56.29 -1.38
CA GLY A 30 4.35 -57.51 -1.95
C GLY A 30 2.86 -57.81 -1.69
N PRO A 31 2.25 -58.74 -2.50
CA PRO A 31 1.62 -58.38 -3.79
C PRO A 31 0.15 -58.86 -3.87
N GLY A 32 -0.58 -58.43 -4.90
CA GLY A 32 -1.82 -59.11 -5.30
C GLY A 32 -2.88 -58.23 -5.95
N ALA A 33 -2.86 -58.21 -7.27
CA ALA A 33 -3.95 -58.21 -8.23
C ALA A 33 -5.34 -57.60 -7.88
N ASP A 34 -5.86 -56.66 -8.61
CA ASP A 34 -6.74 -56.89 -9.76
C ASP A 34 -7.15 -55.59 -10.46
N ASP A 35 -7.24 -55.71 -11.79
CA ASP A 35 -7.63 -54.69 -12.76
C ASP A 35 -9.01 -54.08 -12.51
N ARG A 36 -9.17 -52.75 -12.65
CA ARG A 36 -10.18 -52.14 -13.51
C ARG A 36 -9.81 -50.69 -13.84
N GLN A 37 -9.42 -50.51 -15.11
CA GLN A 37 -9.33 -49.20 -15.76
C GLN A 37 -10.66 -48.51 -15.74
N GLY A 38 -10.62 -47.22 -15.33
CA GLY A 38 -11.69 -46.25 -15.54
C GLY A 38 -11.02 -44.91 -15.79
N ALA A 39 -10.66 -44.66 -17.05
CA ALA A 39 -10.18 -43.36 -17.50
C ALA A 39 -11.26 -42.33 -17.37
N VAL A 40 -11.05 -41.28 -16.56
CA VAL A 40 -11.76 -40.03 -16.66
C VAL A 40 -10.83 -39.04 -17.37
N GLU A 41 -10.99 -38.97 -18.69
CA GLU A 41 -10.36 -37.93 -19.52
C GLU A 41 -10.86 -36.55 -19.09
N SER A 42 -9.95 -35.70 -18.81
CA SER A 42 -10.11 -34.26 -18.59
C SER A 42 -10.53 -33.57 -19.89
N SER A 43 -11.81 -33.21 -19.99
CA SER A 43 -12.43 -32.50 -21.13
C SER A 43 -12.33 -30.97 -21.00
N TRP A 44 -11.12 -30.41 -20.79
CA TRP A 44 -10.94 -28.96 -20.73
C TRP A 44 -9.95 -28.38 -21.75
N ILE A 45 -9.59 -29.16 -22.76
CA ILE A 45 -8.74 -28.70 -23.88
C ILE A 45 -9.47 -28.99 -25.20
N ARG A 46 -10.49 -28.19 -25.54
CA ARG A 46 -11.02 -27.96 -26.89
C ARG A 46 -12.15 -26.97 -26.88
N ALA A 47 -11.83 -25.67 -26.85
CA ALA A 47 -12.70 -24.60 -27.36
C ALA A 47 -11.90 -23.29 -27.49
N ALA A 48 -10.96 -23.25 -28.42
CA ALA A 48 -10.36 -22.03 -28.90
C ALA A 48 -9.70 -22.29 -30.26
N ALA A 49 -10.53 -22.55 -31.26
CA ALA A 49 -10.12 -22.47 -32.66
C ALA A 49 -11.40 -22.34 -33.50
N ALA A 50 -11.77 -21.11 -33.78
CA ALA A 50 -12.50 -20.58 -34.93
C ALA A 50 -13.13 -19.24 -34.57
N ASP A 51 -12.47 -18.20 -35.01
CA ASP A 51 -13.05 -17.12 -35.80
C ASP A 51 -11.92 -16.11 -36.10
N ASP A 52 -11.23 -16.37 -37.21
CA ASP A 52 -10.39 -15.43 -37.91
C ASP A 52 -11.30 -14.49 -38.74
N ASP A 53 -11.66 -13.35 -38.17
CA ASP A 53 -12.05 -12.17 -38.95
C ASP A 53 -11.10 -11.02 -38.57
N PRO A 54 -10.38 -10.44 -39.54
CA PRO A 54 -9.49 -9.31 -39.31
C PRO A 54 -10.31 -8.07 -38.92
N PRO A 55 -9.87 -7.27 -37.96
CA PRO A 55 -10.53 -6.02 -37.62
C PRO A 55 -10.47 -5.05 -38.81
N PRO A 56 -11.49 -4.20 -38.99
CA PRO A 56 -11.53 -3.25 -40.11
C PRO A 56 -10.39 -2.28 -40.00
N SER A 57 -9.70 -2.09 -41.09
CA SER A 57 -8.64 -1.08 -41.29
C SER A 57 -9.21 0.33 -41.08
N GLY A 58 -9.00 0.88 -39.91
CA GLY A 58 -9.30 2.24 -39.56
C GLY A 58 -8.03 3.09 -39.69
N LYS A 59 -8.10 4.01 -40.58
CA LYS A 59 -7.25 5.13 -40.96
C LYS A 59 -6.11 5.50 -40.00
N ASP A 60 -4.91 5.59 -40.61
CA ASP A 60 -3.68 6.15 -40.11
C ASP A 60 -3.86 7.48 -39.32
N GLY A 61 -3.89 7.35 -38.00
CA GLY A 61 -3.49 8.43 -37.12
C GLY A 61 -2.03 8.20 -36.79
N GLN A 62 -1.13 9.04 -37.31
CA GLN A 62 0.26 9.08 -36.87
C GLN A 62 0.28 9.28 -35.36
N GLU A 63 0.50 8.21 -34.61
CA GLU A 63 0.95 8.26 -33.22
C GLU A 63 2.32 8.93 -33.24
N THR A 64 2.42 10.14 -32.68
CA THR A 64 3.70 10.80 -32.46
C THR A 64 4.45 10.01 -31.41
N ASP A 65 5.48 9.30 -31.83
CA ASP A 65 6.47 8.55 -31.04
C ASP A 65 7.38 9.49 -30.24
N GLU A 66 6.83 10.44 -29.48
CA GLU A 66 7.65 11.29 -28.63
C GLU A 66 7.82 10.65 -27.24
N PRO A 67 9.08 10.49 -26.76
CA PRO A 67 9.36 9.89 -25.47
C PRO A 67 8.73 10.71 -24.34
N ILE A 68 8.13 10.01 -23.37
CA ILE A 68 7.51 10.61 -22.18
C ILE A 68 8.57 11.25 -21.27
N LEU A 69 9.80 10.73 -21.31
CA LEU A 69 10.96 11.28 -20.59
C LEU A 69 11.74 12.24 -21.51
N GLY A 70 11.98 13.46 -21.08
CA GLY A 70 12.89 14.39 -21.79
C GLY A 70 12.26 15.70 -22.26
N LYS A 71 10.97 15.91 -22.06
CA LYS A 71 10.38 17.24 -22.23
C LYS A 71 10.37 17.96 -20.88
N ASP A 72 10.85 19.19 -20.85
CA ASP A 72 10.56 20.17 -19.81
C ASP A 72 9.06 20.53 -19.87
N PHE A 73 8.21 19.57 -19.48
CA PHE A 73 6.82 19.89 -19.22
C PHE A 73 6.76 20.56 -17.85
N PRO A 74 6.29 21.80 -17.76
CA PRO A 74 5.84 22.29 -16.48
C PRO A 74 4.80 21.28 -15.96
N PHE A 75 4.96 20.82 -14.73
CA PHE A 75 3.94 20.03 -14.06
C PHE A 75 2.72 20.96 -13.88
N GLU A 76 1.90 21.01 -14.88
CA GLU A 76 0.54 21.46 -14.73
C GLU A 76 -0.20 20.29 -14.09
N GLY A 77 -0.55 20.43 -12.83
CA GLY A 77 -1.42 19.47 -12.15
C GLY A 77 -2.66 19.16 -12.97
N PRO A 78 -3.56 18.30 -12.50
CA PRO A 78 -4.82 18.01 -13.18
C PRO A 78 -5.43 19.34 -13.64
N SER A 79 -5.74 19.48 -14.93
CA SER A 79 -6.27 20.72 -15.45
C SER A 79 -7.47 21.15 -14.61
N GLU A 80 -7.67 22.45 -14.39
CA GLU A 80 -8.81 22.99 -13.62
C GLU A 80 -10.18 22.46 -14.07
N ARG A 81 -10.21 21.80 -15.23
CA ARG A 81 -11.41 21.21 -15.85
C ARG A 81 -11.69 19.78 -15.45
N TRP A 82 -10.77 19.12 -14.72
CA TRP A 82 -10.93 17.68 -14.45
C TRP A 82 -10.46 17.23 -13.08
N PRO A 83 -11.25 16.32 -12.45
CA PRO A 83 -12.68 16.15 -12.61
C PRO A 83 -13.44 17.32 -11.98
N PRO A 84 -14.68 17.62 -12.40
CA PRO A 84 -15.46 18.67 -11.77
C PRO A 84 -15.60 18.41 -10.26
N ARG A 85 -15.37 19.44 -9.44
CA ARG A 85 -15.39 19.38 -7.95
C ARG A 85 -16.66 18.74 -7.38
N ASP A 86 -17.78 18.91 -8.06
CA ASP A 86 -19.09 18.46 -7.66
C ASP A 86 -19.38 16.96 -7.88
N ARG A 87 -18.43 16.21 -8.47
CA ARG A 87 -18.62 14.81 -8.85
C ARG A 87 -17.66 13.83 -8.20
N THR A 88 -16.74 14.28 -7.37
CA THR A 88 -15.79 13.39 -6.69
C THR A 88 -16.18 13.20 -5.22
N PRO A 89 -16.16 11.97 -4.70
CA PRO A 89 -16.29 11.70 -3.29
C PRO A 89 -15.01 12.00 -2.49
N PHE A 90 -13.95 12.47 -3.17
CA PHE A 90 -12.69 12.89 -2.56
C PHE A 90 -12.45 14.37 -2.89
N PRO A 91 -13.22 15.31 -2.28
CA PRO A 91 -12.94 16.72 -2.40
C PRO A 91 -11.52 17.00 -1.85
N GLY A 92 -10.86 18.02 -2.35
CA GLY A 92 -9.49 18.34 -1.92
C GLY A 92 -8.36 17.81 -2.82
N ARG A 93 -8.61 16.90 -3.77
CA ARG A 93 -7.60 16.37 -4.69
C ARG A 93 -7.24 17.30 -5.86
N TYR A 94 -7.49 18.61 -5.76
CA TYR A 94 -7.36 19.51 -6.91
C TYR A 94 -6.45 20.70 -6.64
N ALA A 95 -6.07 21.39 -7.72
CA ALA A 95 -5.05 22.44 -7.75
C ALA A 95 -5.17 23.49 -6.63
N ASP A 96 -6.40 23.90 -6.28
CA ASP A 96 -6.60 24.88 -5.21
C ASP A 96 -6.27 24.32 -3.82
N ALA A 97 -6.50 23.03 -3.60
CA ALA A 97 -6.17 22.35 -2.34
C ALA A 97 -4.65 22.23 -2.16
N ARG A 98 -3.87 22.08 -3.24
CA ARG A 98 -2.41 21.98 -3.17
C ARG A 98 -1.77 23.20 -2.53
N HIS A 99 -2.14 24.39 -2.97
CA HIS A 99 -1.57 25.63 -2.45
C HIS A 99 -2.05 25.96 -1.03
N GLN A 100 -3.28 25.55 -0.67
CA GLN A 100 -3.82 25.77 0.66
C GLN A 100 -3.29 24.75 1.70
N ALA A 101 -2.80 23.63 1.24
CA ALA A 101 -2.39 22.51 2.10
C ALA A 101 -0.91 22.52 2.54
N GLY A 102 -0.14 23.54 2.15
CA GLY A 102 1.26 23.70 2.57
C GLY A 102 2.28 22.93 1.73
N ASN A 103 1.91 22.44 0.54
CA ASN A 103 2.90 21.87 -0.38
C ASN A 103 3.75 22.95 -1.03
N SER A 104 5.06 22.70 -1.12
CA SER A 104 5.95 23.51 -1.93
C SER A 104 5.82 23.15 -3.41
N ARG A 105 6.12 24.12 -4.29
CA ARG A 105 6.21 23.86 -5.73
C ARG A 105 7.18 22.71 -6.06
N GLN A 106 8.28 22.62 -5.33
CA GLN A 106 9.28 21.55 -5.51
C GLN A 106 8.70 20.16 -5.18
N ALA A 107 7.82 20.06 -4.17
CA ALA A 107 7.14 18.81 -3.84
C ALA A 107 6.18 18.39 -4.96
N ASP A 108 5.40 19.32 -5.51
CA ASP A 108 4.51 19.03 -6.64
C ASP A 108 5.29 18.61 -7.90
N GLU A 109 6.41 19.28 -8.19
CA GLU A 109 7.30 18.90 -9.29
C GLU A 109 7.92 17.51 -9.06
N ALA A 110 8.23 17.15 -7.80
CA ALA A 110 8.74 15.84 -7.45
C ALA A 110 7.69 14.74 -7.69
N VAL A 111 6.43 14.97 -7.31
CA VAL A 111 5.32 14.07 -7.65
C VAL A 111 5.20 13.90 -9.15
N GLY A 112 5.22 15.00 -9.93
CA GLY A 112 5.14 14.95 -11.38
C GLY A 112 6.26 14.11 -12.01
N ARG A 113 7.50 14.24 -11.53
CA ARG A 113 8.62 13.40 -12.01
C ARG A 113 8.43 11.93 -11.65
N ALA A 114 7.94 11.62 -10.44
CA ALA A 114 7.64 10.27 -10.01
C ALA A 114 6.59 9.59 -10.89
N LEU A 115 5.49 10.28 -11.19
CA LEU A 115 4.43 9.76 -12.04
C LEU A 115 4.92 9.51 -13.48
N ARG A 116 5.76 10.39 -14.02
CA ARG A 116 6.38 10.15 -15.34
C ARG A 116 7.30 8.93 -15.32
N TRP A 117 8.13 8.78 -14.28
CA TRP A 117 8.97 7.61 -14.13
C TRP A 117 8.13 6.33 -14.06
N LEU A 118 7.06 6.32 -13.25
CA LEU A 118 6.13 5.18 -13.17
C LEU A 118 5.51 4.89 -14.55
N ALA A 119 5.06 5.91 -15.31
CA ALA A 119 4.48 5.70 -16.63
C ALA A 119 5.47 5.04 -17.61
N ALA A 120 6.73 5.48 -17.59
CA ALA A 120 7.78 4.95 -18.43
C ALA A 120 8.13 3.49 -18.15
N HIS A 121 7.91 3.03 -16.91
CA HIS A 121 8.28 1.68 -16.44
C HIS A 121 7.09 0.73 -16.26
N GLN A 122 5.93 1.06 -16.83
CA GLN A 122 4.77 0.16 -16.83
C GLN A 122 4.95 -0.94 -17.88
N SER A 123 4.75 -2.19 -17.47
CA SER A 123 4.73 -3.34 -18.39
C SER A 123 3.55 -3.27 -19.38
N PRO A 124 3.64 -3.90 -20.56
CA PRO A 124 2.58 -3.87 -21.59
C PRO A 124 1.24 -4.42 -21.10
N ASP A 125 1.24 -5.38 -20.18
CA ASP A 125 0.03 -5.93 -19.56
C ASP A 125 -0.62 -4.99 -18.53
N GLY A 126 0.02 -3.86 -18.23
CA GLY A 126 -0.48 -2.82 -17.34
C GLY A 126 0.00 -2.89 -15.90
N ARG A 127 0.72 -3.95 -15.48
CA ARG A 127 1.31 -4.02 -14.15
C ARG A 127 2.59 -3.18 -14.04
N TRP A 128 3.01 -2.96 -12.81
CA TRP A 128 4.37 -2.57 -12.48
C TRP A 128 5.07 -3.76 -11.83
N GLU A 129 6.26 -4.08 -12.33
CA GLU A 129 7.07 -5.20 -11.85
C GLU A 129 8.03 -4.71 -10.76
N ALA A 130 7.92 -5.24 -9.54
CA ALA A 130 8.83 -4.89 -8.44
C ALA A 130 10.29 -5.22 -8.79
N GLY A 131 10.53 -6.38 -9.37
CA GLY A 131 11.86 -6.85 -9.76
C GLY A 131 12.25 -6.54 -11.20
N GLY A 132 11.27 -6.30 -12.06
CA GLY A 132 11.46 -6.17 -13.51
C GLY A 132 11.23 -4.77 -14.08
N PHE A 133 11.13 -3.74 -13.23
CA PHE A 133 10.82 -2.37 -13.69
C PHE A 133 11.75 -1.88 -14.82
N HIS A 134 12.98 -2.31 -14.82
CA HIS A 134 14.01 -1.92 -15.80
C HIS A 134 13.87 -2.59 -17.18
N HIS A 135 12.99 -3.58 -17.30
CA HIS A 135 12.71 -4.23 -18.60
C HIS A 135 11.98 -3.28 -19.56
N TRP A 136 11.39 -2.22 -19.04
CA TRP A 136 10.61 -1.26 -19.81
C TRP A 136 11.15 0.15 -19.65
N CYS A 137 11.19 0.89 -20.75
CA CYS A 137 11.51 2.31 -20.78
C CYS A 137 10.67 2.95 -21.87
N ASP A 138 9.86 3.95 -21.53
CA ASP A 138 8.92 4.60 -22.44
C ASP A 138 8.03 3.61 -23.21
N GLY A 139 7.57 2.53 -22.51
CA GLY A 139 6.74 1.48 -23.10
C GLY A 139 7.48 0.58 -24.10
N LYS A 140 8.79 0.71 -24.23
CA LYS A 140 9.63 -0.12 -25.11
C LYS A 140 10.51 -1.06 -24.29
N PRO A 141 10.79 -2.30 -24.77
CA PRO A 141 11.74 -3.17 -24.10
C PRO A 141 13.09 -2.49 -23.92
N SER A 142 13.59 -2.48 -22.69
CA SER A 142 14.97 -2.06 -22.44
C SER A 142 15.94 -3.08 -23.01
N ARG A 143 16.99 -2.61 -23.69
CA ARG A 143 18.04 -3.48 -24.24
C ARG A 143 19.11 -3.83 -23.22
N ASP A 144 19.00 -3.32 -22.01
CA ASP A 144 19.99 -3.54 -20.96
C ASP A 144 19.69 -4.83 -20.19
N GLU A 145 20.53 -5.84 -20.40
CA GLU A 145 20.52 -7.13 -19.68
C GLU A 145 21.32 -7.08 -18.37
N GLN A 146 21.95 -5.93 -18.05
CA GLN A 146 22.78 -5.81 -16.86
C GLN A 146 21.91 -5.74 -15.59
N PRO A 147 22.34 -6.38 -14.50
CA PRO A 147 21.70 -6.21 -13.21
C PRO A 147 21.60 -4.71 -12.84
N ILE A 148 20.42 -4.27 -12.44
CA ILE A 148 20.17 -2.90 -12.05
C ILE A 148 19.90 -2.83 -10.55
N ASP A 149 20.35 -1.75 -9.92
CA ASP A 149 20.09 -1.52 -8.52
C ASP A 149 18.63 -1.14 -8.26
N GLY A 150 18.10 -1.63 -7.15
CA GLY A 150 16.76 -1.30 -6.70
C GLY A 150 15.66 -2.25 -7.15
N GLN A 151 16.01 -3.47 -7.55
CA GLN A 151 15.03 -4.53 -7.82
C GLN A 151 14.37 -5.01 -6.53
N GLY A 152 13.07 -5.24 -6.60
CA GLY A 152 12.27 -5.93 -5.59
C GLY A 152 12.00 -7.39 -5.96
N LYS A 153 10.94 -7.97 -5.38
CA LYS A 153 10.55 -9.37 -5.61
C LYS A 153 9.25 -9.45 -6.41
N PRO A 154 9.16 -10.29 -7.46
CA PRO A 154 7.97 -10.41 -8.31
C PRO A 154 6.67 -10.75 -7.55
N LEU A 155 6.78 -11.38 -6.40
CA LEU A 155 5.61 -11.69 -5.57
C LEU A 155 4.84 -10.44 -5.09
N TYR A 156 5.43 -9.25 -5.18
CA TYR A 156 4.81 -7.97 -4.82
C TYR A 156 4.27 -7.17 -6.01
N ASP A 157 4.36 -7.68 -7.25
CA ASP A 157 3.93 -6.97 -8.47
C ASP A 157 2.48 -6.44 -8.37
N VAL A 158 1.57 -7.23 -7.81
CA VAL A 158 0.17 -6.79 -7.61
C VAL A 158 0.08 -5.63 -6.61
N GLY A 159 0.82 -5.71 -5.51
CA GLY A 159 0.86 -4.68 -4.47
C GLY A 159 1.48 -3.38 -4.97
N VAL A 160 2.64 -3.44 -5.62
CA VAL A 160 3.30 -2.23 -6.15
C VAL A 160 2.51 -1.62 -7.32
N THR A 161 1.78 -2.45 -8.09
CA THR A 161 0.80 -1.95 -9.08
C THR A 161 -0.32 -1.18 -8.41
N GLY A 162 -0.84 -1.68 -7.29
CA GLY A 162 -1.83 -0.97 -6.47
C GLY A 162 -1.29 0.37 -5.95
N LEU A 163 -0.07 0.40 -5.41
CA LEU A 163 0.56 1.62 -4.91
C LEU A 163 0.83 2.64 -6.03
N ALA A 164 1.34 2.19 -7.18
CA ALA A 164 1.55 3.07 -8.34
C ALA A 164 0.24 3.71 -8.81
N LEU A 165 -0.83 2.92 -8.93
CA LEU A 165 -2.16 3.42 -9.25
C LEU A 165 -2.68 4.40 -8.20
N ALA A 166 -2.49 4.10 -6.90
CA ALA A 166 -2.89 4.99 -5.82
C ALA A 166 -2.18 6.35 -5.91
N ALA A 167 -0.90 6.38 -6.34
CA ALA A 167 -0.17 7.63 -6.58
C ALA A 167 -0.79 8.44 -7.75
N TYR A 168 -1.14 7.83 -8.88
CA TYR A 168 -1.86 8.56 -9.94
C TYR A 168 -3.20 9.10 -9.46
N LEU A 169 -3.97 8.27 -8.76
CA LEU A 169 -5.28 8.65 -8.24
C LEU A 169 -5.17 9.75 -7.18
N GLY A 170 -4.15 9.65 -6.30
CA GLY A 170 -3.84 10.67 -5.30
C GLY A 170 -3.54 12.03 -5.93
N ALA A 171 -2.80 12.05 -7.03
CA ALA A 171 -2.54 13.26 -7.80
C ALA A 171 -3.73 13.73 -8.66
N GLY A 172 -4.85 13.01 -8.66
CA GLY A 172 -6.07 13.36 -9.39
C GLY A 172 -6.19 12.76 -10.80
N TYR A 173 -5.21 11.95 -11.22
CA TYR A 173 -5.24 11.31 -12.54
C TYR A 173 -6.02 10.00 -12.52
N THR A 174 -7.05 9.90 -13.37
CA THR A 174 -7.85 8.69 -13.52
C THR A 174 -7.65 8.08 -14.91
N ASN A 175 -8.31 6.98 -15.20
CA ASN A 175 -8.37 6.43 -16.55
C ASN A 175 -9.27 7.22 -17.52
N ARG A 176 -9.77 8.38 -17.10
CA ARG A 176 -10.66 9.25 -17.87
C ARG A 176 -10.06 10.64 -17.95
N GLY A 177 -10.46 11.37 -18.99
CA GLY A 177 -10.00 12.73 -19.21
C GLY A 177 -8.90 12.80 -20.26
N ASP A 178 -8.62 14.02 -20.67
CA ASP A 178 -7.59 14.34 -21.66
C ASP A 178 -6.31 14.74 -20.91
N HIS A 179 -5.54 13.73 -20.52
CA HIS A 179 -4.25 13.90 -19.86
C HIS A 179 -3.32 12.70 -20.15
N ASP A 180 -2.02 12.90 -20.06
CA ASP A 180 -0.97 11.97 -20.46
C ASP A 180 -1.05 10.60 -19.78
N PHE A 181 -1.60 10.51 -18.56
CA PHE A 181 -1.61 9.29 -17.77
C PHE A 181 -2.89 8.46 -17.89
N ALA A 182 -3.91 8.90 -18.66
CA ALA A 182 -5.20 8.19 -18.73
C ALA A 182 -5.06 6.75 -19.21
N LYS A 183 -4.23 6.52 -20.24
CA LYS A 183 -3.95 5.17 -20.76
C LYS A 183 -3.18 4.32 -19.74
N THR A 184 -2.18 4.89 -19.07
CA THR A 184 -1.36 4.22 -18.03
C THR A 184 -2.24 3.76 -16.87
N VAL A 185 -3.05 4.65 -16.32
CA VAL A 185 -4.01 4.32 -15.26
C VAL A 185 -5.02 3.27 -15.73
N GLY A 186 -5.54 3.42 -16.96
CA GLY A 186 -6.50 2.48 -17.54
C GLY A 186 -5.94 1.04 -17.65
N ARG A 187 -4.69 0.89 -18.13
CA ARG A 187 -4.03 -0.43 -18.22
C ARG A 187 -3.79 -1.04 -16.84
N GLY A 188 -3.31 -0.26 -15.87
CA GLY A 188 -3.08 -0.76 -14.53
C GLY A 188 -4.38 -1.20 -13.83
N LEU A 189 -5.47 -0.44 -13.96
CA LEU A 189 -6.77 -0.81 -13.41
C LEU A 189 -7.34 -2.05 -14.11
N LYS A 190 -7.12 -2.19 -15.43
CA LYS A 190 -7.49 -3.41 -16.16
C LYS A 190 -6.71 -4.62 -15.62
N TYR A 191 -5.40 -4.51 -15.47
CA TYR A 191 -4.58 -5.57 -14.89
C TYR A 191 -5.10 -6.01 -13.52
N LEU A 192 -5.35 -5.08 -12.59
CA LEU A 192 -5.89 -5.43 -11.28
C LEU A 192 -7.25 -6.15 -11.40
N LYS A 193 -8.13 -5.67 -12.27
CA LYS A 193 -9.42 -6.33 -12.51
C LYS A 193 -9.24 -7.77 -13.01
N ASP A 194 -8.28 -8.01 -13.90
CA ASP A 194 -8.05 -9.31 -14.52
C ASP A 194 -7.42 -10.32 -13.55
N VAL A 195 -6.64 -9.86 -12.57
CA VAL A 195 -6.00 -10.74 -11.56
C VAL A 195 -6.82 -10.92 -10.28
N GLN A 196 -8.01 -10.30 -10.20
CA GLN A 196 -8.92 -10.50 -9.07
C GLN A 196 -9.59 -11.87 -9.17
N ASP A 197 -9.45 -12.71 -8.14
CA ASP A 197 -10.12 -13.99 -8.07
C ASP A 197 -11.64 -13.88 -7.82
N PRO A 198 -12.40 -14.97 -7.98
CA PRO A 198 -13.86 -14.95 -7.76
C PRO A 198 -14.28 -14.55 -6.33
N GLU A 199 -13.43 -14.80 -5.33
CA GLU A 199 -13.68 -14.41 -3.92
C GLU A 199 -13.36 -12.94 -3.65
N GLY A 200 -12.73 -12.24 -4.60
CA GLY A 200 -12.41 -10.82 -4.53
C GLY A 200 -10.98 -10.49 -4.12
N CYS A 201 -10.12 -11.48 -3.89
CA CYS A 201 -8.72 -11.26 -3.61
C CYS A 201 -7.94 -10.87 -4.88
N PHE A 202 -7.01 -9.93 -4.78
CA PHE A 202 -6.10 -9.58 -5.86
C PHE A 202 -4.82 -10.39 -5.78
N GLY A 203 -4.53 -11.11 -6.86
CA GLY A 203 -3.33 -11.88 -7.03
C GLY A 203 -3.34 -13.24 -6.30
N PRO A 204 -2.29 -14.04 -6.54
CA PRO A 204 -2.20 -15.39 -5.99
C PRO A 204 -1.97 -15.39 -4.47
N ARG A 205 -2.64 -16.30 -3.77
CA ARG A 205 -2.53 -16.48 -2.31
C ARG A 205 -1.45 -17.50 -1.92
N SER A 206 -0.37 -17.57 -2.69
CA SER A 206 0.70 -18.55 -2.50
C SER A 206 1.58 -18.28 -1.27
N THR A 207 1.58 -17.06 -0.76
CA THR A 207 2.38 -16.62 0.38
C THR A 207 1.58 -15.67 1.27
N GLN A 208 2.01 -15.43 2.51
CA GLN A 208 1.35 -14.49 3.43
C GLN A 208 1.34 -13.04 2.90
N GLN A 209 2.27 -12.69 2.03
CA GLN A 209 2.38 -11.36 1.43
C GLN A 209 1.18 -10.99 0.55
N TYR A 210 0.38 -11.97 0.12
CA TYR A 210 -0.84 -11.67 -0.64
C TYR A 210 -1.76 -10.67 0.07
N ALA A 211 -1.77 -10.64 1.40
CA ALA A 211 -2.60 -9.73 2.17
C ALA A 211 -2.24 -8.26 1.90
N TYR A 212 -0.94 -7.94 1.80
CA TYR A 212 -0.48 -6.60 1.44
C TYR A 212 -0.76 -6.26 -0.02
N ASN A 213 -0.53 -7.21 -0.93
CA ASN A 213 -0.87 -7.06 -2.34
C ASN A 213 -2.35 -6.75 -2.52
N HIS A 214 -3.20 -7.54 -1.85
CA HIS A 214 -4.64 -7.34 -1.88
C HIS A 214 -5.04 -5.97 -1.33
N ALA A 215 -4.51 -5.56 -0.18
CA ALA A 215 -4.88 -4.30 0.44
C ALA A 215 -4.50 -3.09 -0.43
N ALA A 216 -3.27 -3.06 -0.98
CA ALA A 216 -2.83 -1.98 -1.86
C ALA A 216 -3.63 -1.92 -3.17
N ALA A 217 -3.88 -3.08 -3.80
CA ALA A 217 -4.70 -3.17 -5.00
C ALA A 217 -6.17 -2.79 -4.73
N SER A 218 -6.72 -3.19 -3.57
CA SER A 218 -8.06 -2.83 -3.14
C SER A 218 -8.21 -1.33 -2.94
N LEU A 219 -7.24 -0.68 -2.29
CA LEU A 219 -7.23 0.76 -2.10
C LEU A 219 -7.33 1.48 -3.44
N ALA A 220 -6.44 1.15 -4.39
CA ALA A 220 -6.46 1.75 -5.72
C ALA A 220 -7.78 1.50 -6.46
N MET A 221 -8.32 0.30 -6.41
CA MET A 221 -9.57 -0.03 -7.12
C MET A 221 -10.79 0.66 -6.51
N VAL A 222 -10.87 0.73 -5.19
CA VAL A 222 -11.96 1.43 -4.47
C VAL A 222 -11.89 2.93 -4.76
N GLU A 223 -10.70 3.53 -4.71
CA GLU A 223 -10.52 4.94 -5.02
C GLU A 223 -10.81 5.26 -6.48
N ALA A 224 -10.34 4.45 -7.43
CA ALA A 224 -10.66 4.62 -8.85
C ALA A 224 -12.16 4.57 -9.11
N TYR A 225 -12.88 3.65 -8.45
CA TYR A 225 -14.34 3.62 -8.50
C TYR A 225 -14.95 4.89 -7.91
N GLY A 226 -14.51 5.30 -6.72
CA GLY A 226 -15.01 6.51 -6.05
C GLY A 226 -14.83 7.76 -6.89
N MET A 227 -13.67 7.95 -7.51
CA MET A 227 -13.36 9.12 -8.33
C MET A 227 -14.10 9.14 -9.66
N THR A 228 -14.40 7.97 -10.24
CA THR A 228 -14.96 7.91 -11.61
C THR A 228 -16.44 7.55 -11.66
N GLY A 229 -16.98 6.93 -10.60
CA GLY A 229 -18.32 6.34 -10.60
C GLY A 229 -18.48 5.26 -11.67
N SER A 230 -17.39 4.69 -12.19
CA SER A 230 -17.43 3.79 -13.35
C SER A 230 -18.08 2.46 -13.03
N PRO A 231 -19.15 2.05 -13.72
CA PRO A 231 -19.78 0.74 -13.50
C PRO A 231 -18.82 -0.42 -13.78
N ILE A 232 -17.79 -0.22 -14.61
CA ILE A 232 -16.77 -1.23 -14.94
C ILE A 232 -15.96 -1.61 -13.70
N PHE A 233 -15.73 -0.67 -12.77
CA PHE A 233 -14.94 -0.90 -11.55
C PHE A 233 -15.79 -1.24 -10.34
N LYS A 234 -17.10 -0.94 -10.35
CA LYS A 234 -18.00 -1.16 -9.21
C LYS A 234 -17.95 -2.59 -8.68
N GLY A 235 -18.10 -3.57 -9.56
CA GLY A 235 -18.08 -4.98 -9.17
C GLY A 235 -16.76 -5.44 -8.58
N THR A 236 -15.65 -4.97 -9.14
CA THR A 236 -14.29 -5.27 -8.65
C THR A 236 -14.03 -4.60 -7.29
N ALA A 237 -14.40 -3.33 -7.13
CA ALA A 237 -14.30 -2.63 -5.84
C ALA A 237 -15.19 -3.28 -4.77
N GLN A 238 -16.42 -3.66 -5.12
CA GLN A 238 -17.33 -4.35 -4.20
C GLN A 238 -16.76 -5.68 -3.72
N ARG A 239 -16.24 -6.53 -4.63
CA ARG A 239 -15.66 -7.81 -4.24
C ARG A 239 -14.42 -7.61 -3.35
N ALA A 240 -13.59 -6.59 -3.63
CA ALA A 240 -12.44 -6.26 -2.79
C ALA A 240 -12.88 -5.90 -1.35
N VAL A 241 -13.88 -5.04 -1.20
CA VAL A 241 -14.44 -4.67 0.12
C VAL A 241 -15.08 -5.87 0.81
N THR A 242 -15.77 -6.71 0.06
CA THR A 242 -16.37 -7.95 0.59
C THR A 242 -15.29 -8.89 1.12
N PHE A 243 -14.19 -9.06 0.37
CA PHE A 243 -13.07 -9.91 0.81
C PHE A 243 -12.42 -9.42 2.11
N ILE A 244 -12.09 -8.12 2.23
CA ILE A 244 -11.52 -7.60 3.49
C ILE A 244 -12.47 -7.79 4.67
N THR A 245 -13.78 -7.62 4.46
CA THR A 245 -14.80 -7.85 5.50
C THR A 245 -14.83 -9.31 5.94
N GLN A 246 -14.78 -10.25 4.99
CA GLN A 246 -14.77 -11.68 5.26
C GLN A 246 -13.47 -12.17 5.90
N ALA A 247 -12.33 -11.58 5.52
CA ALA A 247 -11.01 -11.94 6.05
C ALA A 247 -10.80 -11.49 7.49
N ARG A 248 -11.54 -10.47 7.96
CA ARG A 248 -11.42 -9.90 9.29
C ARG A 248 -11.78 -10.92 10.39
N ASN A 249 -10.98 -10.96 11.44
CA ASN A 249 -11.30 -11.75 12.63
C ASN A 249 -12.56 -11.23 13.33
N PRO A 250 -13.44 -12.11 13.83
CA PRO A 250 -14.60 -11.68 14.62
C PRO A 250 -14.17 -10.79 15.80
N TYR A 251 -14.86 -9.66 15.98
CA TYR A 251 -14.63 -8.67 17.06
C TYR A 251 -13.28 -7.95 17.06
N PHE A 252 -12.37 -8.29 16.13
CA PHE A 252 -11.03 -7.73 16.02
C PHE A 252 -10.71 -7.30 14.60
N ALA A 253 -9.41 -7.22 14.27
CA ALA A 253 -8.87 -6.71 13.04
C ALA A 253 -8.39 -7.83 12.08
N TRP A 254 -7.25 -7.68 11.46
CA TRP A 254 -6.74 -8.61 10.44
C TRP A 254 -5.36 -9.15 10.79
N ARG A 255 -5.04 -10.27 10.15
CA ARG A 255 -3.72 -10.77 9.91
C ARG A 255 -3.66 -11.45 8.53
N TYR A 256 -2.58 -12.20 8.27
CA TYR A 256 -2.36 -12.88 6.99
C TYR A 256 -3.27 -14.11 6.89
N GLY A 257 -4.37 -13.99 6.20
CA GLY A 257 -5.33 -15.07 6.01
C GLY A 257 -6.79 -14.64 6.22
N ILE A 258 -7.70 -15.59 6.07
CA ILE A 258 -9.12 -15.40 6.33
C ILE A 258 -9.42 -15.87 7.75
N LYS A 259 -9.73 -14.93 8.64
CA LYS A 259 -10.06 -15.19 10.07
C LYS A 259 -9.02 -16.08 10.77
N PRO A 260 -7.72 -15.75 10.72
CA PRO A 260 -6.68 -16.61 11.27
C PRO A 260 -6.68 -16.69 12.80
N GLY A 261 -7.43 -15.83 13.48
CA GLY A 261 -7.58 -15.80 14.94
C GLY A 261 -6.61 -14.85 15.66
N ASP A 262 -5.50 -14.52 15.04
CA ASP A 262 -4.54 -13.52 15.51
C ASP A 262 -4.61 -12.24 14.67
N ASN A 263 -4.00 -11.15 15.15
CA ASN A 263 -4.07 -9.85 14.51
C ASN A 263 -2.70 -9.19 14.50
N ASP A 264 -2.46 -8.29 13.54
CA ASP A 264 -1.33 -7.37 13.60
C ASP A 264 -1.72 -5.95 13.15
N THR A 265 -0.98 -4.98 13.63
CA THR A 265 -1.26 -3.57 13.40
C THR A 265 -0.91 -3.16 11.97
N SER A 266 0.11 -3.75 11.36
CA SER A 266 0.57 -3.36 10.03
C SER A 266 -0.47 -3.63 8.95
N ILE A 267 -0.92 -4.89 8.82
CA ILE A 267 -1.95 -5.22 7.84
C ILE A 267 -3.31 -4.59 8.19
N THR A 268 -3.58 -4.40 9.49
CA THR A 268 -4.76 -3.66 9.95
C THR A 268 -4.75 -2.22 9.44
N GLY A 269 -3.59 -1.56 9.39
CA GLY A 269 -3.44 -0.24 8.78
C GLY A 269 -3.91 -0.22 7.33
N TRP A 270 -3.38 -1.11 6.52
CA TRP A 270 -3.71 -1.19 5.10
C TRP A 270 -5.17 -1.56 4.83
N MET A 271 -5.70 -2.60 5.50
CA MET A 271 -7.11 -3.01 5.34
C MET A 271 -8.07 -1.95 5.87
N GLY A 272 -7.70 -1.28 6.98
CA GLY A 272 -8.44 -0.15 7.53
C GLY A 272 -8.53 1.03 6.55
N SER A 273 -7.44 1.36 5.85
CA SER A 273 -7.43 2.41 4.82
C SER A 273 -8.39 2.09 3.66
N VAL A 274 -8.47 0.83 3.22
CA VAL A 274 -9.47 0.41 2.22
C VAL A 274 -10.90 0.61 2.72
N ALA A 275 -11.19 0.18 3.95
CA ALA A 275 -12.52 0.34 4.55
C ALA A 275 -12.90 1.82 4.68
N MET A 276 -11.94 2.68 5.06
CA MET A 276 -12.14 4.13 5.15
C MET A 276 -12.43 4.78 3.80
N SER A 277 -11.70 4.40 2.74
CA SER A 277 -11.99 4.89 1.39
C SER A 277 -13.40 4.48 0.95
N ALA A 278 -13.81 3.23 1.20
CA ALA A 278 -15.17 2.76 0.90
C ALA A 278 -16.25 3.53 1.67
N ARG A 279 -16.00 3.80 2.96
CA ARG A 279 -16.88 4.61 3.82
C ARG A 279 -17.03 6.04 3.32
N THR A 280 -15.93 6.68 2.93
CA THR A 280 -15.92 8.05 2.37
C THR A 280 -16.76 8.11 1.08
N ILE A 281 -16.62 7.13 0.20
CA ILE A 281 -17.43 7.03 -1.03
C ILE A 281 -18.91 6.89 -0.70
N ASN A 282 -19.26 6.04 0.27
CA ASN A 282 -20.63 5.85 0.70
C ASN A 282 -21.20 7.12 1.33
N ALA A 283 -20.45 7.80 2.19
CA ALA A 283 -20.86 9.04 2.83
C ALA A 283 -21.15 10.12 1.79
N ALA A 284 -20.24 10.37 0.84
CA ALA A 284 -20.44 11.35 -0.21
C ALA A 284 -21.64 11.05 -1.12
N ALA A 285 -21.93 9.78 -1.38
CA ALA A 285 -23.13 9.38 -2.11
C ALA A 285 -24.41 9.70 -1.33
N ILE A 286 -24.45 9.37 -0.04
CA ILE A 286 -25.58 9.63 0.86
C ILE A 286 -25.83 11.13 0.99
N GLU A 287 -24.81 11.94 1.21
CA GLU A 287 -24.87 13.40 1.25
C GLU A 287 -25.44 14.00 -0.04
N SER A 288 -25.16 13.36 -1.18
CA SER A 288 -25.70 13.70 -2.50
C SER A 288 -27.11 13.15 -2.74
N GLY A 289 -27.78 12.57 -1.73
CA GLY A 289 -29.12 11.99 -1.84
C GLY A 289 -29.18 10.67 -2.62
N LYS A 290 -28.05 9.96 -2.77
CA LYS A 290 -27.95 8.67 -3.47
C LYS A 290 -27.74 7.53 -2.47
N PRO A 291 -28.16 6.30 -2.80
CA PRO A 291 -27.86 5.15 -1.96
C PRO A 291 -26.36 4.88 -1.91
N ALA A 292 -25.89 4.33 -0.79
CA ALA A 292 -24.50 3.88 -0.65
C ALA A 292 -24.13 2.90 -1.77
N PRO A 293 -23.11 3.18 -2.58
CA PRO A 293 -22.76 2.36 -3.74
C PRO A 293 -22.01 1.08 -3.41
N LEU A 294 -21.34 1.02 -2.26
CA LEU A 294 -20.60 -0.15 -1.77
C LEU A 294 -21.29 -0.73 -0.54
N VAL A 295 -21.54 -2.03 -0.56
CA VAL A 295 -22.26 -2.73 0.50
C VAL A 295 -21.29 -3.40 1.44
N PHE A 296 -21.24 -2.95 2.67
CA PHE A 296 -20.47 -3.57 3.78
C PHE A 296 -20.96 -3.02 5.13
N GLU A 297 -20.65 -3.75 6.19
CA GLU A 297 -20.96 -3.33 7.56
C GLU A 297 -19.76 -2.56 8.15
N ASP A 298 -19.88 -1.24 8.23
CA ASP A 298 -18.79 -0.36 8.70
C ASP A 298 -18.57 -0.49 10.21
N THR A 299 -19.65 -0.50 11.01
CA THR A 299 -19.56 -0.52 12.48
C THR A 299 -18.72 -1.69 13.03
N PRO A 300 -18.92 -2.95 12.61
CA PRO A 300 -18.09 -4.05 13.07
C PRO A 300 -16.62 -3.93 12.69
N ILE A 301 -16.31 -3.25 11.58
CA ILE A 301 -14.92 -2.98 11.17
C ILE A 301 -14.29 -1.97 12.12
N VAL A 302 -14.94 -0.84 12.36
CA VAL A 302 -14.44 0.22 13.25
C VAL A 302 -14.27 -0.29 14.68
N ASP A 303 -15.26 -1.01 15.20
CA ASP A 303 -15.18 -1.59 16.55
C ASP A 303 -14.08 -2.65 16.66
N GLY A 304 -13.91 -3.48 15.63
CA GLY A 304 -12.84 -4.47 15.59
C GLY A 304 -11.45 -3.85 15.57
N ILE A 305 -11.26 -2.79 14.79
CA ILE A 305 -10.01 -2.01 14.78
C ILE A 305 -9.75 -1.41 16.16
N ARG A 306 -10.75 -0.77 16.77
CA ARG A 306 -10.62 -0.17 18.11
C ARG A 306 -10.24 -1.22 19.14
N ASN A 307 -10.94 -2.36 19.18
CA ASN A 307 -10.65 -3.44 20.09
C ASN A 307 -9.23 -3.98 19.95
N TRP A 308 -8.71 -4.05 18.72
CA TRP A 308 -7.32 -4.43 18.48
C TRP A 308 -6.34 -3.36 18.96
N LEU A 309 -6.57 -2.10 18.59
CA LEU A 309 -5.69 -1.00 18.99
C LEU A 309 -5.62 -0.84 20.51
N ASP A 310 -6.73 -1.03 21.24
CA ASP A 310 -6.73 -0.97 22.71
C ASP A 310 -5.89 -2.09 23.34
N LYS A 311 -5.82 -3.26 22.69
CA LYS A 311 -4.91 -4.34 23.11
C LYS A 311 -3.45 -4.06 22.77
N ALA A 312 -3.19 -3.50 21.58
CA ALA A 312 -1.85 -3.28 21.06
C ALA A 312 -1.19 -2.00 21.61
N THR A 313 -1.96 -1.07 22.17
CA THR A 313 -1.47 0.22 22.66
C THR A 313 -0.98 0.11 24.11
N ASP A 314 0.23 0.57 24.37
CA ASP A 314 0.69 0.91 25.69
C ASP A 314 0.05 2.25 26.11
N MET A 315 -0.86 2.18 27.07
CA MET A 315 -1.66 3.35 27.49
C MET A 315 -0.84 4.40 28.26
N GLU A 316 0.32 4.02 28.81
CA GLU A 316 1.21 4.94 29.50
C GLU A 316 2.00 5.80 28.49
N THR A 317 2.61 5.15 27.48
CA THR A 317 3.46 5.83 26.51
C THR A 317 2.71 6.28 25.24
N GLY A 318 1.57 5.69 24.93
CA GLY A 318 0.84 5.87 23.68
C GLY A 318 1.40 5.06 22.50
N ARG A 319 2.47 4.28 22.71
CA ARG A 319 3.08 3.45 21.67
C ARG A 319 2.20 2.27 21.30
N VAL A 320 1.97 2.09 20.00
CA VAL A 320 1.22 0.96 19.48
C VAL A 320 2.18 -0.13 19.00
N GLY A 321 1.91 -1.37 19.35
CA GLY A 321 2.76 -2.49 18.99
C GLY A 321 2.29 -3.23 17.74
N TYR A 322 3.21 -4.03 17.17
CA TYR A 322 2.92 -4.87 16.00
C TYR A 322 1.97 -6.03 16.32
N LEU A 323 2.41 -6.94 17.19
CA LEU A 323 1.63 -8.10 17.67
C LEU A 323 1.28 -7.99 19.15
N GLN A 324 2.07 -7.27 19.90
CA GLN A 324 1.99 -7.15 21.34
C GLN A 324 2.06 -5.68 21.74
N ARG A 325 1.50 -5.37 22.89
CA ARG A 325 1.41 -4.03 23.45
C ARG A 325 2.75 -3.30 23.41
N GLY A 326 2.78 -2.14 22.73
CA GLY A 326 3.91 -1.21 22.72
C GLY A 326 5.21 -1.73 22.09
N THR A 327 5.20 -2.91 21.45
CA THR A 327 6.39 -3.44 20.77
C THR A 327 6.66 -2.68 19.46
N GLY A 328 7.93 -2.65 19.02
CA GLY A 328 8.31 -2.06 17.73
C GLY A 328 7.72 -2.80 16.53
N PRO A 329 7.84 -2.22 15.32
CA PRO A 329 7.39 -2.84 14.08
C PRO A 329 8.18 -4.11 13.74
N ALA A 330 7.55 -4.99 12.94
CA ALA A 330 8.26 -6.12 12.35
C ALA A 330 9.36 -5.66 11.38
N ARG A 331 10.38 -6.49 11.25
CA ARG A 331 11.45 -6.31 10.27
C ARG A 331 11.69 -7.61 9.51
N PRO A 332 12.08 -7.55 8.23
CA PRO A 332 12.53 -8.73 7.51
C PRO A 332 13.72 -9.39 8.18
N ALA A 333 13.80 -10.71 8.09
CA ALA A 333 14.93 -11.45 8.64
C ALA A 333 16.26 -10.93 8.07
N GLY A 334 17.23 -10.73 8.96
CA GLY A 334 18.56 -10.19 8.61
C GLY A 334 18.63 -8.67 8.41
N LEU A 335 17.52 -7.93 8.57
CA LEU A 335 17.52 -6.47 8.44
C LEU A 335 17.32 -5.74 9.78
N VAL A 336 17.16 -6.45 10.90
CA VAL A 336 16.93 -5.86 12.23
C VAL A 336 18.09 -4.97 12.66
N ASP A 337 19.33 -5.43 12.49
CA ASP A 337 20.52 -4.65 12.88
C ASP A 337 20.70 -3.39 12.02
N ARG A 338 20.37 -3.48 10.73
CA ARG A 338 20.46 -2.36 9.81
C ARG A 338 19.34 -1.35 9.98
N PHE A 339 18.14 -1.82 10.32
CA PHE A 339 16.93 -1.01 10.51
C PHE A 339 16.29 -1.34 11.86
N PRO A 340 16.85 -0.86 12.97
CA PRO A 340 16.35 -1.17 14.31
C PRO A 340 14.88 -0.76 14.46
N PRO A 341 14.02 -1.61 15.03
CA PRO A 341 12.61 -1.30 15.25
C PRO A 341 12.39 0.00 16.05
N GLU A 342 13.30 0.33 16.95
CA GLU A 342 13.28 1.50 17.81
C GLU A 342 13.45 2.83 17.05
N ARG A 343 13.89 2.76 15.79
CA ARG A 343 14.02 3.93 14.89
C ARG A 343 12.74 4.25 14.13
N SER A 344 11.67 3.51 14.35
CA SER A 344 10.43 3.67 13.58
C SER A 344 9.19 3.53 14.46
N GLU A 345 8.31 4.49 14.36
CA GLU A 345 6.99 4.50 15.04
C GLU A 345 5.85 4.13 14.05
N SER A 346 6.13 3.25 13.08
CA SER A 346 5.15 2.91 12.04
C SER A 346 3.84 2.34 12.61
N MET A 347 3.90 1.51 13.64
CA MET A 347 2.70 0.96 14.29
C MET A 347 1.94 2.03 15.05
N THR A 348 2.64 2.94 15.72
CA THR A 348 2.06 4.09 16.42
C THR A 348 1.35 5.02 15.44
N ALA A 349 1.97 5.30 14.29
CA ALA A 349 1.37 6.10 13.23
C ALA A 349 0.08 5.47 12.67
N VAL A 350 0.08 4.14 12.43
CA VAL A 350 -1.13 3.39 12.07
C VAL A 350 -2.21 3.54 13.14
N GLY A 351 -1.85 3.39 14.42
CA GLY A 351 -2.78 3.52 15.52
C GLY A 351 -3.41 4.91 15.61
N VAL A 352 -2.62 5.97 15.49
CA VAL A 352 -3.10 7.36 15.45
C VAL A 352 -4.09 7.56 14.30
N LEU A 353 -3.70 7.15 13.07
CA LEU A 353 -4.54 7.28 11.88
C LEU A 353 -5.88 6.57 12.03
N LEU A 354 -5.86 5.31 12.42
CA LEU A 354 -7.07 4.50 12.51
C LEU A 354 -7.99 4.92 13.67
N ARG A 355 -7.46 5.47 14.78
CA ARG A 355 -8.27 6.07 15.84
C ARG A 355 -9.00 7.32 15.34
N ILE A 356 -8.32 8.19 14.57
CA ILE A 356 -8.95 9.36 13.96
C ILE A 356 -10.04 8.92 12.98
N TYR A 357 -9.78 7.91 12.17
CA TYR A 357 -10.78 7.34 11.26
C TYR A 357 -11.93 6.68 12.02
N GLY A 358 -11.67 6.11 13.20
CA GLY A 358 -12.67 5.63 14.15
C GLY A 358 -13.45 6.73 14.88
N ARG A 359 -13.27 8.01 14.47
CA ARG A 359 -13.94 9.20 15.04
C ARG A 359 -13.46 9.61 16.44
N GLU A 360 -12.27 9.16 16.87
CA GLU A 360 -11.61 9.79 18.02
C GLU A 360 -11.07 11.16 17.61
N HIS A 361 -11.39 12.17 18.43
CA HIS A 361 -10.99 13.54 18.15
C HIS A 361 -9.50 13.76 18.52
N PRO A 362 -8.62 14.18 17.57
CA PRO A 362 -7.19 14.24 17.83
C PRO A 362 -6.81 15.19 18.97
N ALA A 363 -7.47 16.33 19.12
CA ALA A 363 -7.18 17.27 20.19
C ALA A 363 -7.76 16.85 21.57
N LYS A 364 -8.66 15.87 21.63
CA LYS A 364 -9.31 15.42 22.88
C LYS A 364 -8.82 14.06 23.36
N SER A 365 -8.21 13.27 22.48
CA SER A 365 -7.70 11.93 22.80
C SER A 365 -6.25 12.01 23.28
N GLU A 366 -6.02 11.75 24.57
CA GLU A 366 -4.69 11.73 25.16
C GLU A 366 -3.78 10.68 24.46
N ILE A 367 -4.33 9.53 24.08
CA ILE A 367 -3.59 8.47 23.38
C ILE A 367 -3.12 8.93 22.00
N ILE A 368 -3.97 9.64 21.26
CA ILE A 368 -3.57 10.21 19.97
C ILE A 368 -2.45 11.25 20.18
N GLN A 369 -2.56 12.11 21.16
CA GLN A 369 -1.54 13.13 21.44
C GLN A 369 -0.19 12.51 21.83
N LYS A 370 -0.19 11.46 22.66
CA LYS A 370 1.02 10.70 22.99
C LYS A 370 1.63 10.05 21.74
N GLY A 371 0.83 9.43 20.91
CA GLY A 371 1.29 8.83 19.64
C GLY A 371 1.85 9.86 18.66
N VAL A 372 1.20 11.01 18.53
CA VAL A 372 1.70 12.16 17.74
C VAL A 372 3.07 12.61 18.21
N LYS A 373 3.25 12.75 19.53
CA LYS A 373 4.56 13.11 20.09
C LYS A 373 5.64 12.11 19.73
N LEU A 374 5.36 10.80 19.86
CA LEU A 374 6.31 9.76 19.47
C LEU A 374 6.69 9.84 17.97
N CYS A 375 5.72 10.14 17.09
CA CYS A 375 6.02 10.36 15.69
C CYS A 375 6.88 11.60 15.45
N LEU A 376 6.64 12.69 16.15
CA LEU A 376 7.43 13.94 16.03
C LEU A 376 8.85 13.80 16.61
N ASP A 377 9.07 12.88 17.55
CA ASP A 377 10.40 12.54 18.06
C ASP A 377 11.25 11.78 17.00
N HIS A 378 10.62 11.30 15.91
CA HIS A 378 11.25 10.53 14.81
C HIS A 378 10.89 11.11 13.43
N LEU A 379 11.25 12.35 13.19
CA LEU A 379 10.96 13.06 11.93
C LEU A 379 11.66 12.39 10.72
N PRO A 380 11.09 12.52 9.51
CA PRO A 380 11.71 12.03 8.28
C PRO A 380 13.09 12.68 8.04
N VAL A 381 14.12 11.85 7.98
CA VAL A 381 15.48 12.23 7.58
C VAL A 381 16.02 11.18 6.63
N TRP A 382 16.47 11.59 5.46
CA TRP A 382 17.07 10.65 4.50
C TRP A 382 18.52 10.35 4.87
N ASN A 383 18.70 9.47 5.86
CA ASN A 383 20.02 9.00 6.28
C ASN A 383 20.14 7.49 6.02
N VAL A 384 20.89 7.11 5.00
CA VAL A 384 21.05 5.71 4.56
C VAL A 384 21.92 4.87 5.52
N ILE A 385 22.52 5.49 6.54
CA ILE A 385 23.50 4.85 7.44
C ILE A 385 22.85 4.44 8.77
N ASP A 386 22.00 5.29 9.35
CA ASP A 386 21.53 5.14 10.73
C ASP A 386 20.30 4.22 10.91
N GLY A 387 19.78 3.70 9.79
CA GLY A 387 18.64 2.79 9.80
C GLY A 387 17.27 3.44 10.11
N SER A 388 17.18 4.77 10.07
CA SER A 388 15.92 5.51 10.37
C SER A 388 14.95 5.57 9.21
N ILE A 389 15.38 5.29 7.97
CA ILE A 389 14.50 5.33 6.81
C ILE A 389 13.52 4.16 6.86
N ASP A 390 12.24 4.47 7.03
CA ASP A 390 11.14 3.52 6.94
C ASP A 390 9.98 4.17 6.18
N MET A 391 9.86 3.85 4.88
CA MET A 391 8.87 4.46 3.99
C MET A 391 7.44 4.11 4.37
N ALA A 392 7.20 2.94 4.97
CA ALA A 392 5.88 2.59 5.49
C ALA A 392 5.53 3.45 6.72
N TYR A 393 6.50 3.72 7.58
CA TYR A 393 6.33 4.67 8.68
C TYR A 393 6.01 6.07 8.16
N TRP A 394 6.81 6.57 7.24
CA TRP A 394 6.60 7.91 6.69
C TRP A 394 5.22 8.06 6.03
N HIS A 395 4.76 7.03 5.32
CA HIS A 395 3.42 7.05 4.72
C HIS A 395 2.31 7.17 5.76
N PHE A 396 2.25 6.26 6.73
CA PHE A 396 1.19 6.30 7.75
C PHE A 396 1.28 7.50 8.67
N ALA A 397 2.49 7.93 9.05
CA ALA A 397 2.67 9.11 9.88
C ALA A 397 2.30 10.40 9.13
N THR A 398 2.59 10.48 7.84
CA THR A 398 2.17 11.61 7.01
C THR A 398 0.65 11.73 6.95
N GLU A 399 -0.06 10.64 6.69
CA GLU A 399 -1.53 10.66 6.71
C GLU A 399 -2.07 10.99 8.11
N ALA A 400 -1.51 10.38 9.16
CA ALA A 400 -1.94 10.62 10.54
C ALA A 400 -1.74 12.08 10.96
N LEU A 401 -0.55 12.65 10.74
CA LEU A 401 -0.22 14.00 11.14
C LEU A 401 -0.95 15.05 10.27
N HIS A 402 -1.22 14.75 9.00
CA HIS A 402 -2.09 15.57 8.17
C HIS A 402 -3.51 15.63 8.76
N GLN A 403 -4.06 14.50 9.23
CA GLN A 403 -5.36 14.46 9.89
C GLN A 403 -5.38 15.25 11.22
N VAL A 404 -4.29 15.23 11.99
CA VAL A 404 -4.11 16.01 13.22
C VAL A 404 -4.08 17.52 12.93
N GLY A 405 -3.29 17.91 11.92
CA GLY A 405 -3.15 19.31 11.51
C GLY A 405 -2.30 20.17 12.44
N GLY A 406 -2.43 21.48 12.31
CA GLY A 406 -1.74 22.46 13.15
C GLY A 406 -0.21 22.37 13.08
N GLU A 407 0.46 22.69 14.20
CA GLU A 407 1.92 22.71 14.31
C GLU A 407 2.55 21.32 14.11
N ALA A 408 1.87 20.25 14.56
CA ALA A 408 2.34 18.88 14.38
C ALA A 408 2.46 18.52 12.89
N TRP A 409 1.45 18.90 12.10
CA TRP A 409 1.51 18.73 10.65
C TRP A 409 2.59 19.60 10.01
N ALA A 410 2.68 20.87 10.37
CA ALA A 410 3.68 21.78 9.78
C ALA A 410 5.10 21.25 10.01
N THR A 411 5.44 20.87 11.25
CA THR A 411 6.76 20.32 11.61
C THR A 411 7.07 19.04 10.82
N TRP A 412 6.10 18.12 10.73
CA TRP A 412 6.27 16.87 9.99
C TRP A 412 6.47 17.13 8.49
N ASN A 413 5.60 17.94 7.90
CA ASN A 413 5.57 18.21 6.46
C ASN A 413 6.85 18.91 5.99
N ASP A 414 7.38 19.84 6.76
CA ASP A 414 8.65 20.51 6.46
C ASP A 414 9.82 19.52 6.42
N ALA A 415 9.91 18.64 7.42
CA ALA A 415 10.94 17.60 7.46
C ALA A 415 10.78 16.60 6.30
N LEU A 416 9.55 16.17 6.03
CA LEU A 416 9.23 15.24 4.95
C LEU A 416 9.58 15.80 3.58
N GLN A 417 9.14 17.02 3.26
CA GLN A 417 9.42 17.65 1.97
C GLN A 417 10.93 17.81 1.75
N LYS A 418 11.66 18.25 2.77
CA LYS A 418 13.12 18.33 2.71
C LYS A 418 13.76 16.95 2.45
N ALA A 419 13.34 15.93 3.20
CA ALA A 419 13.89 14.58 3.03
C ALA A 419 13.62 14.02 1.62
N LEU A 420 12.46 14.29 1.02
CA LEU A 420 12.06 13.70 -0.24
C LEU A 420 12.49 14.51 -1.47
N VAL A 421 12.35 15.84 -1.44
CA VAL A 421 12.69 16.68 -2.60
C VAL A 421 14.19 16.66 -2.88
N ASP A 422 15.02 16.69 -1.83
CA ASP A 422 16.48 16.72 -1.97
C ASP A 422 17.06 15.38 -2.44
N THR A 423 16.35 14.27 -2.24
CA THR A 423 16.86 12.91 -2.46
C THR A 423 16.24 12.19 -3.66
N GLN A 424 15.26 12.82 -4.31
CA GLN A 424 14.72 12.30 -5.56
C GLN A 424 15.83 12.27 -6.63
N ARG A 425 15.96 11.16 -7.33
CA ARG A 425 16.96 10.97 -8.37
C ARG A 425 16.73 11.97 -9.52
N ARG A 426 17.82 12.66 -9.89
CA ARG A 426 17.87 13.68 -10.95
C ARG A 426 18.97 13.39 -11.96
N ASP A 427 19.40 12.13 -12.04
CA ASP A 427 20.47 11.69 -12.92
C ASP A 427 20.12 11.87 -14.38
N THR A 428 21.14 12.12 -15.20
CA THR A 428 20.99 12.27 -16.64
C THR A 428 20.80 10.95 -17.38
N ASP A 429 20.99 9.80 -16.71
CA ASP A 429 20.60 8.48 -17.22
C ASP A 429 19.07 8.35 -17.11
N ALA A 430 18.43 8.97 -18.07
CA ALA A 430 17.06 9.43 -17.98
C ALA A 430 16.05 8.30 -17.74
N CYS A 431 16.26 7.11 -18.33
CA CYS A 431 15.21 6.11 -18.27
C CYS A 431 15.15 5.40 -16.92
N ARG A 432 16.29 5.04 -16.31
CA ARG A 432 16.29 4.09 -15.20
C ARG A 432 15.93 4.70 -13.87
N PHE A 433 16.36 5.92 -13.58
CA PHE A 433 16.34 6.48 -12.24
C PHE A 433 15.67 7.85 -12.14
N LEU A 434 15.71 8.66 -13.20
CA LEU A 434 15.23 10.04 -13.18
C LEU A 434 13.79 10.16 -12.70
N GLY A 435 13.57 10.78 -11.55
CA GLY A 435 12.25 10.99 -10.96
C GLY A 435 11.86 9.93 -9.94
N SER A 436 12.66 8.88 -9.74
CA SER A 436 12.41 7.86 -8.71
C SER A 436 13.10 8.16 -7.39
N TRP A 437 12.82 7.36 -6.37
CA TRP A 437 13.61 7.26 -5.14
C TRP A 437 14.23 5.88 -5.00
N ASP A 438 15.43 5.85 -4.43
CA ASP A 438 16.13 4.60 -4.16
C ASP A 438 15.38 3.78 -3.11
N PRO A 439 15.24 2.45 -3.26
CA PRO A 439 14.51 1.59 -2.34
C PRO A 439 15.32 1.27 -1.10
N VAL A 440 15.73 2.30 -0.37
CA VAL A 440 16.37 2.19 0.94
C VAL A 440 15.32 1.99 2.03
N GLY A 441 15.68 1.32 3.11
CA GLY A 441 14.75 1.00 4.17
C GLY A 441 14.43 -0.50 4.26
N PRO A 442 13.71 -0.95 5.30
CA PRO A 442 13.53 -2.38 5.58
C PRO A 442 12.73 -3.12 4.50
N TRP A 443 11.87 -2.44 3.77
CA TRP A 443 10.98 -3.02 2.75
C TRP A 443 11.46 -2.79 1.31
N GLY A 444 12.56 -2.04 1.16
CA GLY A 444 13.17 -1.77 -0.15
C GLY A 444 13.53 -3.03 -0.94
N PRO A 445 14.19 -4.05 -0.33
CA PRO A 445 14.51 -5.30 -1.01
C PRO A 445 13.28 -6.13 -1.44
N ASP A 446 12.12 -5.85 -0.89
CA ASP A 446 10.87 -6.52 -1.23
C ASP A 446 10.12 -5.80 -2.37
N GLY A 447 9.83 -4.53 -2.18
CA GLY A 447 9.01 -3.76 -3.12
C GLY A 447 9.78 -3.09 -4.26
N GLY A 448 11.09 -2.94 -4.11
CA GLY A 448 11.96 -2.33 -5.12
C GLY A 448 11.69 -0.85 -5.36
N ARG A 449 12.22 -0.34 -6.48
CA ARG A 449 12.14 1.06 -6.86
C ARG A 449 10.72 1.53 -7.16
N VAL A 450 9.86 0.65 -7.66
CA VAL A 450 8.44 0.96 -7.86
C VAL A 450 7.75 1.27 -6.53
N TYR A 451 8.00 0.44 -5.52
CA TYR A 451 7.49 0.67 -4.16
C TYR A 451 7.95 2.00 -3.59
N SER A 452 9.27 2.24 -3.57
CA SER A 452 9.80 3.49 -3.00
C SER A 452 9.27 4.73 -3.72
N THR A 453 9.21 4.69 -5.05
CA THR A 453 8.73 5.81 -5.85
C THR A 453 7.24 6.08 -5.62
N ALA A 454 6.40 5.05 -5.63
CA ALA A 454 4.98 5.19 -5.36
C ALA A 454 4.71 5.68 -3.92
N MET A 455 5.39 5.11 -2.92
CA MET A 455 5.21 5.49 -1.52
C MET A 455 5.61 6.94 -1.24
N MET A 456 6.75 7.39 -1.81
CA MET A 456 7.20 8.76 -1.60
C MET A 456 6.33 9.78 -2.34
N ALA A 457 5.81 9.44 -3.52
CA ALA A 457 4.79 10.25 -4.19
C ALA A 457 3.53 10.38 -3.31
N LEU A 458 3.00 9.27 -2.79
CA LEU A 458 1.84 9.25 -1.88
C LEU A 458 2.06 10.10 -0.62
N CYS A 459 3.27 10.10 -0.05
CA CYS A 459 3.60 10.97 1.07
C CYS A 459 3.48 12.45 0.70
N LEU A 460 4.02 12.86 -0.45
CA LEU A 460 3.94 14.25 -0.92
C LEU A 460 2.52 14.67 -1.34
N GLU A 461 1.65 13.71 -1.65
CA GLU A 461 0.26 13.94 -2.05
C GLU A 461 -0.71 14.06 -0.86
N ALA A 462 -0.31 13.65 0.35
CA ALA A 462 -1.20 13.60 1.51
C ALA A 462 -1.99 14.89 1.75
N PRO A 463 -1.42 16.11 1.60
CA PRO A 463 -2.13 17.36 1.85
C PRO A 463 -3.37 17.59 0.98
N TYR A 464 -3.45 16.98 -0.19
CA TYR A 464 -4.57 17.15 -1.11
C TYR A 464 -5.27 15.84 -1.49
N ARG A 465 -4.82 14.71 -0.89
CA ARG A 465 -5.41 13.39 -1.16
C ARG A 465 -6.67 13.15 -0.37
N TYR A 466 -6.71 13.52 0.90
CA TYR A 466 -7.86 13.34 1.79
C TYR A 466 -8.16 14.61 2.56
N GLU A 467 -9.45 14.89 2.74
CA GLU A 467 -9.88 15.89 3.70
C GLU A 467 -9.67 15.42 5.14
N ARG A 468 -9.51 16.36 6.05
CA ARG A 468 -9.44 16.06 7.47
C ARG A 468 -10.80 15.64 8.00
N VAL A 469 -10.82 14.56 8.76
CA VAL A 469 -12.03 14.06 9.44
C VAL A 469 -12.60 15.10 10.40
N TRP A 470 -11.73 15.93 10.98
CA TRP A 470 -12.03 16.99 11.95
C TRP A 470 -11.58 18.35 11.41
N ALA A 471 -12.03 18.74 10.24
CA ALA A 471 -11.74 20.06 9.68
C ALA A 471 -12.69 21.09 10.29
N GLY A 472 -12.17 22.10 10.99
CA GLY A 472 -12.93 23.26 11.46
C GLY A 472 -13.25 23.31 12.96
N ASP A 473 -12.63 22.49 13.78
CA ASP A 473 -12.68 22.62 15.25
C ASP A 473 -11.47 23.36 15.81
#